data_3bf741a2bd688397d5768df459501426
#
_entry.id   3bf741a2bd688397d5768df459501426
#
_cell.length_a   1.000
_cell.length_b   1.000
_cell.length_c   1.000
_cell.angle_alpha   90.00
_cell.angle_beta   90.00
_cell.angle_gamma   90.00
#
_symmetry.space_group_name_H-M   'P 1'
#
loop_
_entity.id
_entity.type
_entity.pdbx_description
1 polymer ?
#
loop_
_entity_poly.entity_id
_entity_poly.type
_entity_poly.pdbx_seq_one_letter_code
_entity_poly.pdbx_strand_id
1 'polypeptide(L)'
;MMDAPVTAIIATDMDFWKELPFLFPHEDRRHLFDGKPEYCADTAFRNGTLQGAYFMIAARAVGLDVGAMSGFSNKIVDEEFFAGTTLKSNFLCNIGYADETALFQKLPRFPFDKVCSYA
;
A
#
# COMPACT_ATOMS: atom_id res chain seq x y z
N MET A 1 -14.33 -11.77 1.04
CA MET A 1 -13.49 -11.16 2.13
C MET A 1 -13.55 -11.97 3.42
N MET A 2 -14.73 -12.48 3.80
CA MET A 2 -14.91 -13.21 5.07
C MET A 2 -14.24 -14.60 5.13
N ASP A 3 -13.87 -15.16 4.00
CA ASP A 3 -13.26 -16.49 3.92
C ASP A 3 -11.73 -16.47 3.88
N ALA A 4 -11.12 -15.29 3.74
CA ALA A 4 -9.67 -15.17 3.78
C ALA A 4 -9.17 -15.32 5.22
N PRO A 5 -8.12 -16.14 5.47
CA PRO A 5 -7.61 -16.37 6.82
C PRO A 5 -6.94 -15.13 7.42
N VAL A 6 -6.42 -14.24 6.58
CA VAL A 6 -5.76 -12.99 7.00
C VAL A 6 -6.11 -11.87 6.01
N THR A 7 -6.34 -10.69 6.55
CA THR A 7 -6.43 -9.45 5.78
C THR A 7 -5.41 -8.46 6.33
N ALA A 8 -4.44 -8.09 5.52
CA ALA A 8 -3.50 -7.03 5.84
C ALA A 8 -4.11 -5.66 5.50
N ILE A 9 -3.92 -4.69 6.38
CA ILE A 9 -4.22 -3.28 6.11
C ILE A 9 -2.90 -2.63 5.68
N ILE A 10 -2.78 -2.29 4.41
CA ILE A 10 -1.64 -1.51 3.93
C ILE A 10 -1.91 -0.05 4.28
N ALA A 11 -1.01 0.52 5.05
CA ALA A 11 -1.14 1.87 5.56
C ALA A 11 0.02 2.77 5.13
N THR A 12 -0.20 4.07 5.21
CA THR A 12 0.81 5.11 5.03
C THR A 12 1.02 5.84 6.36
N ASP A 13 2.26 6.10 6.74
CA ASP A 13 2.57 6.94 7.88
C ASP A 13 2.72 8.40 7.45
N MET A 14 1.86 9.27 7.94
CA MET A 14 1.88 10.69 7.61
C MET A 14 3.08 11.41 8.23
N ASP A 15 3.68 10.82 9.26
CA ASP A 15 4.85 11.34 9.97
C ASP A 15 6.16 10.61 9.61
N PHE A 16 6.17 9.81 8.55
CA PHE A 16 7.36 9.05 8.08
C PHE A 16 8.62 9.91 8.01
N TRP A 17 8.47 11.18 7.69
CA TRP A 17 9.58 12.12 7.51
C TRP A 17 10.33 12.43 8.81
N LYS A 18 9.71 12.22 9.96
CA LYS A 18 10.36 12.38 11.27
C LYS A 18 11.44 11.33 11.49
N GLU A 19 11.32 10.17 10.84
CA GLU A 19 12.28 9.07 10.89
C GLU A 19 13.44 9.22 9.88
N LEU A 20 13.44 10.26 9.05
CA LEU A 20 14.51 10.47 8.07
C LEU A 20 15.93 10.52 8.67
N PRO A 21 16.17 11.08 9.88
CA PRO A 21 17.52 11.01 10.44
C PRO A 21 18.05 9.57 10.64
N PHE A 22 17.15 8.62 10.88
CA PHE A 22 17.49 7.19 10.96
C PHE A 22 17.53 6.53 9.58
N LEU A 23 16.53 6.80 8.72
CA LEU A 23 16.38 6.17 7.41
C LEU A 23 17.35 6.73 6.36
N PHE A 24 17.78 7.96 6.52
CA PHE A 24 18.72 8.66 5.64
C PHE A 24 19.78 9.43 6.45
N PRO A 25 20.74 8.73 7.08
CA PRO A 25 21.67 9.32 8.06
C PRO A 25 22.72 10.27 7.43
N HIS A 26 22.78 10.37 6.11
CA HIS A 26 23.74 11.20 5.40
C HIS A 26 23.45 12.70 5.53
N GLU A 27 22.17 13.06 5.67
CA GLU A 27 21.73 14.46 5.71
C GLU A 27 20.35 14.56 6.36
N ASP A 28 20.14 15.56 7.19
CA ASP A 28 18.81 15.84 7.74
C ASP A 28 17.91 16.50 6.69
N ARG A 29 17.01 15.70 6.14
CA ARG A 29 16.05 16.14 5.10
C ARG A 29 14.65 16.42 5.61
N ARG A 30 14.42 16.46 6.93
CA ARG A 30 13.10 16.75 7.51
C ARG A 30 12.53 18.09 7.04
N HIS A 31 13.39 19.09 6.81
CA HIS A 31 13.01 20.42 6.31
C HIS A 31 12.30 20.39 4.94
N LEU A 32 12.43 19.31 4.18
CA LEU A 32 11.72 19.15 2.91
C LEU A 32 10.22 18.90 3.12
N PHE A 33 9.84 18.38 4.27
CA PHE A 33 8.50 17.94 4.61
C PHE A 33 7.84 18.80 5.68
N ASP A 34 8.63 19.37 6.59
CA ASP A 34 8.13 20.19 7.69
C ASP A 34 7.30 21.37 7.18
N GLY A 35 6.09 21.53 7.74
CA GLY A 35 5.14 22.54 7.31
C GLY A 35 4.48 22.34 5.94
N LYS A 36 4.67 21.16 5.29
CA LYS A 36 4.15 20.88 3.95
C LYS A 36 3.24 19.63 3.95
N PRO A 37 2.05 19.69 4.55
CA PRO A 37 1.20 18.53 4.76
C PRO A 37 0.77 17.84 3.45
N GLU A 38 0.49 18.58 2.38
CA GLU A 38 0.12 18.00 1.09
C GLU A 38 1.27 17.22 0.46
N TYR A 39 2.48 17.76 0.51
CA TYR A 39 3.67 17.07 0.01
C TYR A 39 4.00 15.81 0.82
N CYS A 40 3.80 15.87 2.16
CA CYS A 40 3.89 14.70 3.02
C CYS A 40 2.88 13.63 2.60
N ALA A 41 1.62 14.01 2.41
CA ALA A 41 0.54 13.10 2.04
C ALA A 41 0.84 12.41 0.70
N ASP A 42 1.21 13.15 -0.32
CA ASP A 42 1.55 12.62 -1.65
C ASP A 42 2.74 11.65 -1.59
N THR A 43 3.77 12.02 -0.83
CA THR A 43 4.98 11.19 -0.69
C THR A 43 4.67 9.92 0.11
N ALA A 44 3.96 10.04 1.22
CA ALA A 44 3.54 8.89 2.04
C ALA A 44 2.67 7.92 1.24
N PHE A 45 1.67 8.44 0.51
CA PHE A 45 0.79 7.63 -0.31
C PHE A 45 1.56 6.88 -1.41
N ARG A 46 2.46 7.57 -2.12
CA ARG A 46 3.30 6.95 -3.17
C ARG A 46 4.16 5.83 -2.61
N ASN A 47 4.87 6.10 -1.52
CA ASN A 47 5.75 5.12 -0.88
C ASN A 47 4.97 3.95 -0.28
N GLY A 48 3.86 4.20 0.39
CA GLY A 48 3.00 3.16 0.94
C GLY A 48 2.40 2.27 -0.15
N THR A 49 2.01 2.84 -1.28
CA THR A 49 1.50 2.07 -2.42
C THR A 49 2.59 1.19 -3.04
N LEU A 50 3.80 1.72 -3.21
CA LEU A 50 4.95 0.93 -3.69
C LEU A 50 5.31 -0.19 -2.71
N GLN A 51 5.35 0.08 -1.41
CA GLN A 51 5.57 -0.93 -0.38
C GLN A 51 4.51 -2.03 -0.44
N GLY A 52 3.23 -1.66 -0.56
CA GLY A 52 2.14 -2.61 -0.69
C GLY A 52 2.27 -3.49 -1.94
N ALA A 53 2.73 -2.93 -3.07
CA ALA A 53 3.02 -3.72 -4.27
C ALA A 53 4.13 -4.75 -4.02
N TYR A 54 5.25 -4.34 -3.38
CA TYR A 54 6.31 -5.28 -2.99
C TYR A 54 5.83 -6.33 -2.01
N PHE A 55 4.98 -5.97 -1.04
CA PHE A 55 4.37 -6.92 -0.12
C PHE A 55 3.58 -8.01 -0.87
N MET A 56 2.74 -7.63 -1.85
CA MET A 56 1.99 -8.58 -2.66
C MET A 56 2.91 -9.49 -3.48
N ILE A 57 3.97 -8.95 -4.09
CA ILE A 57 4.96 -9.73 -4.84
C ILE A 57 5.68 -10.70 -3.90
N ALA A 58 6.09 -10.27 -2.72
CA ALA A 58 6.74 -11.12 -1.74
C ALA A 58 5.82 -12.25 -1.25
N ALA A 59 4.55 -11.96 -0.97
CA ALA A 59 3.56 -12.98 -0.61
C ALA A 59 3.42 -14.03 -1.72
N ARG A 60 3.33 -13.60 -2.99
CA ARG A 60 3.31 -14.51 -4.14
C ARG A 60 4.59 -15.35 -4.25
N ALA A 61 5.74 -14.75 -3.98
CA ALA A 61 7.03 -15.45 -4.05
C ALA A 61 7.16 -16.58 -3.03
N VAL A 62 6.48 -16.48 -1.88
CA VAL A 62 6.43 -17.57 -0.88
C VAL A 62 5.22 -18.52 -1.05
N GLY A 63 4.49 -18.40 -2.16
CA GLY A 63 3.42 -19.32 -2.53
C GLY A 63 2.03 -18.98 -1.99
N LEU A 64 1.84 -17.77 -1.43
CA LEU A 64 0.54 -17.28 -1.00
C LEU A 64 -0.19 -16.57 -2.14
N ASP A 65 -1.52 -16.64 -2.12
CA ASP A 65 -2.38 -15.83 -2.97
C ASP A 65 -2.77 -14.53 -2.28
N VAL A 66 -3.00 -13.49 -3.06
CA VAL A 66 -3.30 -12.15 -2.58
C VAL A 66 -4.49 -11.55 -3.32
N GLY A 67 -5.34 -10.82 -2.59
CA GLY A 67 -6.47 -10.09 -3.14
C GLY A 67 -6.48 -8.65 -2.64
N ALA A 68 -5.99 -7.72 -3.46
CA ALA A 68 -6.00 -6.30 -3.13
C ALA A 68 -7.38 -5.69 -3.32
N MET A 69 -7.81 -4.84 -2.39
CA MET A 69 -9.12 -4.20 -2.36
C MET A 69 -9.00 -2.75 -1.91
N SER A 70 -9.72 -1.85 -2.60
CA SER A 70 -9.84 -0.44 -2.20
C SER A 70 -11.29 0.03 -2.03
N GLY A 71 -12.27 -0.85 -2.27
CA GLY A 71 -13.71 -0.58 -2.14
C GLY A 71 -14.21 -0.63 -0.70
N PHE A 72 -13.60 0.10 0.23
CA PHE A 72 -13.99 0.17 1.64
C PHE A 72 -13.96 1.62 2.13
N SER A 73 -14.45 1.85 3.35
CA SER A 73 -14.37 3.16 4.00
C SER A 73 -13.06 3.31 4.77
N ASN A 74 -12.10 4.07 4.22
CA ASN A 74 -10.85 4.39 4.92
C ASN A 74 -11.13 5.02 6.29
N LYS A 75 -12.15 5.89 6.39
CA LYS A 75 -12.51 6.53 7.65
C LYS A 75 -12.81 5.50 8.74
N ILE A 76 -13.66 4.51 8.46
CA ILE A 76 -14.05 3.48 9.43
C ILE A 76 -12.82 2.64 9.84
N VAL A 77 -11.99 2.25 8.88
CA VAL A 77 -10.78 1.47 9.15
C VAL A 77 -9.78 2.28 9.98
N ASP A 78 -9.59 3.55 9.65
CA ASP A 78 -8.68 4.43 10.40
C ASP A 78 -9.16 4.66 11.84
N GLU A 79 -10.48 4.86 12.04
CA GLU A 79 -11.07 5.03 13.37
C GLU A 79 -10.94 3.77 14.23
N GLU A 80 -11.09 2.59 13.63
CA GLU A 80 -11.04 1.31 14.35
C GLU A 80 -9.60 0.86 14.65
N PHE A 81 -8.69 0.96 13.68
CA PHE A 81 -7.36 0.35 13.77
C PHE A 81 -6.22 1.35 14.00
N PHE A 82 -6.41 2.60 13.65
CA PHE A 82 -5.34 3.62 13.67
C PHE A 82 -5.69 4.85 14.50
N ALA A 83 -6.74 4.78 15.34
CA ALA A 83 -7.11 5.88 16.22
C ALA A 83 -5.92 6.30 17.10
N GLY A 84 -5.65 7.61 17.15
CA GLY A 84 -4.52 8.17 17.93
C GLY A 84 -3.13 7.96 17.32
N THR A 85 -3.04 7.47 16.08
CA THR A 85 -1.79 7.32 15.33
C THR A 85 -1.72 8.27 14.14
N THR A 86 -0.57 8.32 13.48
CA THR A 86 -0.35 9.07 12.23
C THR A 86 -0.59 8.21 10.98
N LEU A 87 -1.02 6.95 11.18
CA LEU A 87 -1.26 6.02 10.12
C LEU A 87 -2.60 6.27 9.41
N LYS A 88 -2.62 6.09 8.09
CA LYS A 88 -3.80 6.13 7.25
C LYS A 88 -3.86 4.90 6.36
N SER A 89 -5.03 4.26 6.32
CA SER A 89 -5.23 3.11 5.44
C SER A 89 -5.11 3.52 3.97
N ASN A 90 -4.41 2.69 3.19
CA ASN A 90 -4.26 2.85 1.75
C ASN A 90 -5.20 1.86 1.05
N PHE A 91 -4.92 0.57 1.16
CA PHE A 91 -5.77 -0.50 0.65
C PHE A 91 -5.70 -1.73 1.55
N LEU A 92 -6.66 -2.63 1.39
CA LEU A 92 -6.67 -3.92 2.08
C LEU A 92 -6.10 -5.00 1.16
N CYS A 93 -5.50 -6.02 1.75
CA CYS A 93 -4.99 -7.16 1.01
C CYS A 93 -5.33 -8.45 1.74
N ASN A 94 -6.22 -9.26 1.17
CA ASN A 94 -6.46 -10.61 1.62
C ASN A 94 -5.25 -11.49 1.28
N ILE A 95 -4.91 -12.42 2.17
CA ILE A 95 -3.79 -13.34 2.02
C ILE A 95 -4.27 -14.73 2.39
N GLY A 96 -3.91 -15.71 1.61
CA GLY A 96 -4.27 -17.11 1.85
C GLY A 96 -3.95 -17.96 0.64
N TYR A 97 -4.71 -19.03 0.47
CA TYR A 97 -4.67 -19.88 -0.72
C TYR A 97 -5.99 -19.70 -1.47
N ALA A 98 -5.90 -19.47 -2.77
CA ALA A 98 -7.07 -19.24 -3.59
C ALA A 98 -7.90 -20.53 -3.74
N ASP A 99 -9.22 -20.36 -3.74
CA ASP A 99 -10.13 -21.39 -4.23
C ASP A 99 -10.15 -21.34 -5.76
N GLU A 100 -9.50 -22.31 -6.38
CA GLU A 100 -9.40 -22.39 -7.85
C GLU A 100 -10.77 -22.45 -8.54
N THR A 101 -11.80 -22.92 -7.85
CA THR A 101 -13.16 -23.01 -8.42
C THR A 101 -13.86 -21.67 -8.47
N ALA A 102 -13.42 -20.71 -7.66
CA ALA A 102 -13.96 -19.34 -7.57
C ALA A 102 -13.15 -18.32 -8.36
N LEU A 103 -12.01 -18.71 -8.94
CA LEU A 103 -11.17 -17.80 -9.71
C LEU A 103 -11.76 -17.52 -11.09
N PHE A 104 -11.78 -16.25 -11.45
CA PHE A 104 -12.06 -15.83 -12.81
C PHE A 104 -10.84 -16.07 -13.71
N GLN A 105 -11.09 -16.20 -15.02
CA GLN A 105 -10.02 -16.20 -16.00
C GLN A 105 -9.20 -14.91 -15.89
N LYS A 106 -7.91 -15.01 -16.24
CA LYS A 106 -7.02 -13.85 -16.26
C LYS A 106 -7.60 -12.74 -17.13
N LEU A 107 -7.90 -11.61 -16.53
CA LEU A 107 -8.40 -10.43 -17.24
C LEU A 107 -7.32 -9.87 -18.19
N PRO A 108 -7.73 -9.26 -19.32
CA PRO A 108 -6.78 -8.67 -20.26
C PRO A 108 -5.98 -7.53 -19.63
N ARG A 109 -4.81 -7.29 -20.17
CA ARG A 109 -3.96 -6.13 -19.89
C ARG A 109 -3.77 -5.33 -21.16
N PHE A 110 -3.57 -4.04 -21.02
CA PHE A 110 -3.24 -3.21 -22.17
C PHE A 110 -1.91 -3.65 -22.79
N PRO A 111 -1.75 -3.60 -24.12
CA PRO A 111 -0.47 -3.79 -24.79
C PRO A 111 0.48 -2.63 -24.42
N PHE A 112 1.78 -2.89 -24.55
CA PHE A 112 2.83 -1.94 -24.18
C PHE A 112 2.62 -0.56 -24.82
N ASP A 113 2.40 -0.53 -26.15
CA ASP A 113 2.28 0.71 -26.94
C ASP A 113 1.08 1.60 -26.56
N LYS A 114 0.11 1.04 -25.79
CA LYS A 114 -1.02 1.81 -25.29
C LYS A 114 -0.70 2.54 -23.96
N VAL A 115 0.24 2.06 -23.20
CA VAL A 115 0.52 2.55 -21.82
C VAL A 115 1.93 3.06 -21.64
N CYS A 116 2.83 2.78 -22.58
CA CYS A 116 4.23 3.20 -22.56
C CYS A 116 4.65 3.75 -23.91
N SER A 117 5.59 4.68 -23.89
CA SER A 117 6.27 5.19 -25.08
C SER A 117 7.74 5.42 -24.76
N TYR A 118 8.57 5.30 -25.79
CA TYR A 118 9.97 5.75 -25.70
C TYR A 118 10.01 7.26 -26.01
N ALA A 119 10.76 8.02 -25.21
CA ALA A 119 11.01 9.44 -25.43
C ALA A 119 12.34 9.63 -26.16
#